data_afa1404bddf9bdff494a91c1676d08e9
#
_entry.id   afa1404bddf9bdff494a91c1676d08e9
#
_cell.length_a   1.000
_cell.length_b   1.000
_cell.length_c   1.000
_cell.angle_alpha   90.00
_cell.angle_beta   90.00
_cell.angle_gamma   90.00
#
_symmetry.space_group_name_H-M   'P 1'
#
loop_
_entity.id
_entity.type
_entity.pdbx_description
1 polymer ?
#
loop_
_entity_poly.entity_id
_entity_poly.type
_entity_poly.pdbx_seq_one_letter_code
_entity_poly.pdbx_strand_id
1 'polypeptide(L)'
;MEYWYLWLIFAALVIITAVVIVFAGKAVSARNEQTKEIMAQLDRLKALKDKYTDLTVEKVENADPEELLEGVCTVLQAKIDKSDDPDAEFAAFNEDQKTIYVLHCFISEYNSELSSFFSDYTSDFSGHLVVAAFLVPEYHPFISTEFGLYSDSDCGAPFDKELKDKTDAEFDKIYSKEKFLEAAKTFI
;
A
#
# COMPACT_ATOMS: atom_id res chain seq x y z
N MET A 1 -63.23 -15.57 26.34
CA MET A 1 -61.88 -16.11 26.13
C MET A 1 -61.32 -15.75 24.73
N GLU A 2 -61.38 -14.46 24.33
CA GLU A 2 -61.04 -14.07 22.95
C GLU A 2 -59.76 -13.26 22.78
N TYR A 3 -59.01 -13.00 23.87
CA TYR A 3 -57.84 -12.10 23.75
C TYR A 3 -56.49 -12.78 23.98
N TRP A 4 -56.43 -14.10 24.05
CA TRP A 4 -55.17 -14.82 24.29
C TRP A 4 -54.16 -14.62 23.14
N TYR A 5 -54.61 -14.42 21.92
CA TYR A 5 -53.78 -14.12 20.75
C TYR A 5 -53.07 -12.77 20.88
N LEU A 6 -53.64 -11.79 21.60
CA LEU A 6 -52.97 -10.49 21.84
C LEU A 6 -51.70 -10.66 22.70
N TRP A 7 -51.74 -11.62 23.66
CA TRP A 7 -50.53 -11.96 24.42
C TRP A 7 -49.46 -12.62 23.60
N LEU A 8 -49.80 -13.44 22.61
CA LEU A 8 -48.86 -14.04 21.66
C LEU A 8 -48.22 -12.94 20.77
N ILE A 9 -49.01 -12.02 20.28
CA ILE A 9 -48.52 -10.89 19.48
C ILE A 9 -47.58 -10.03 20.34
N PHE A 10 -47.95 -9.73 21.57
CA PHE A 10 -47.11 -8.96 22.45
C PHE A 10 -45.79 -9.67 22.79
N ALA A 11 -45.82 -10.98 23.07
CA ALA A 11 -44.64 -11.78 23.31
C ALA A 11 -43.70 -11.80 22.07
N ALA A 12 -44.27 -11.96 20.87
CA ALA A 12 -43.50 -11.93 19.63
C ALA A 12 -42.86 -10.56 19.39
N LEU A 13 -43.55 -9.45 19.67
CA LEU A 13 -42.99 -8.10 19.55
C LEU A 13 -41.82 -7.87 20.55
N VAL A 14 -41.96 -8.35 21.78
CA VAL A 14 -40.87 -8.26 22.76
C VAL A 14 -39.64 -9.03 22.33
N ILE A 15 -39.82 -10.25 21.80
CA ILE A 15 -38.72 -11.07 21.27
C ILE A 15 -38.03 -10.38 20.09
N ILE A 16 -38.79 -9.87 19.12
CA ILE A 16 -38.27 -9.17 17.96
C ILE A 16 -37.49 -7.93 18.41
N THR A 17 -38.02 -7.14 19.34
CA THR A 17 -37.35 -5.96 19.89
C THR A 17 -36.03 -6.33 20.56
N ALA A 18 -36.01 -7.39 21.38
CA ALA A 18 -34.80 -7.88 22.04
C ALA A 18 -33.74 -8.32 21.00
N VAL A 19 -34.13 -9.05 19.97
CA VAL A 19 -33.24 -9.47 18.88
C VAL A 19 -32.66 -8.24 18.16
N VAL A 20 -33.48 -7.27 17.81
CA VAL A 20 -33.03 -6.03 17.14
C VAL A 20 -32.02 -5.26 18.02
N ILE A 21 -32.26 -5.13 19.33
CA ILE A 21 -31.35 -4.45 20.25
C ILE A 21 -29.99 -5.18 20.31
N VAL A 22 -29.99 -6.52 20.35
CA VAL A 22 -28.73 -7.30 20.37
C VAL A 22 -27.94 -7.13 19.06
N PHE A 23 -28.63 -7.19 17.92
CA PHE A 23 -27.97 -6.99 16.62
C PHE A 23 -27.46 -5.56 16.45
N ALA A 24 -28.24 -4.55 16.84
CA ALA A 24 -27.81 -3.15 16.82
C ALA A 24 -26.61 -2.91 17.74
N GLY A 25 -26.60 -3.49 18.93
CA GLY A 25 -25.47 -3.40 19.86
C GLY A 25 -24.19 -4.01 19.30
N LYS A 26 -24.26 -5.18 18.65
CA LYS A 26 -23.10 -5.79 17.99
C LYS A 26 -22.58 -4.95 16.83
N ALA A 27 -23.46 -4.40 15.99
CA ALA A 27 -23.08 -3.55 14.88
C ALA A 27 -22.38 -2.25 15.34
N VAL A 28 -22.88 -1.62 16.42
CA VAL A 28 -22.27 -0.43 17.03
C VAL A 28 -20.91 -0.76 17.62
N SER A 29 -20.78 -1.91 18.31
CA SER A 29 -19.49 -2.34 18.89
C SER A 29 -18.44 -2.57 17.81
N ALA A 30 -18.77 -3.31 16.74
CA ALA A 30 -17.86 -3.56 15.62
C ALA A 30 -17.42 -2.24 14.94
N ARG A 31 -18.34 -1.30 14.75
CA ARG A 31 -18.04 0.03 14.19
C ARG A 31 -17.12 0.85 15.09
N ASN A 32 -17.31 0.77 16.41
CA ASN A 32 -16.44 1.45 17.37
C ASN A 32 -15.02 0.86 17.38
N GLU A 33 -14.86 -0.45 17.23
CA GLU A 33 -13.55 -1.10 17.13
C GLU A 33 -12.84 -0.65 15.87
N GLN A 34 -13.49 -0.70 14.70
CA GLN A 34 -12.93 -0.19 13.46
C GLN A 34 -12.52 1.30 13.56
N THR A 35 -13.35 2.12 14.20
CA THR A 35 -13.00 3.53 14.40
C THR A 35 -11.76 3.70 15.27
N LYS A 36 -11.60 2.89 16.32
CA LYS A 36 -10.40 2.92 17.17
C LYS A 36 -9.15 2.48 16.42
N GLU A 37 -9.26 1.45 15.60
CA GLU A 37 -8.15 0.98 14.76
C GLU A 37 -7.72 2.05 13.76
N ILE A 38 -8.67 2.69 13.07
CA ILE A 38 -8.39 3.80 12.14
C ILE A 38 -7.72 4.97 12.87
N MET A 39 -8.22 5.35 14.05
CA MET A 39 -7.61 6.42 14.83
C MET A 39 -6.19 6.06 15.28
N ALA A 40 -5.96 4.82 15.72
CA ALA A 40 -4.62 4.36 16.09
C ALA A 40 -3.65 4.38 14.89
N GLN A 41 -4.11 3.99 13.70
CA GLN A 41 -3.31 4.08 12.46
C GLN A 41 -2.99 5.54 12.11
N LEU A 42 -3.97 6.45 12.19
CA LEU A 42 -3.74 7.88 11.94
C LEU A 42 -2.75 8.50 12.94
N ASP A 43 -2.84 8.15 14.22
CA ASP A 43 -1.91 8.62 15.24
C ASP A 43 -0.50 8.08 14.98
N ARG A 44 -0.37 6.82 14.54
CA ARG A 44 0.92 6.21 14.13
C ARG A 44 1.52 6.95 12.94
N LEU A 45 0.75 7.16 11.86
CA LEU A 45 1.22 7.88 10.67
C LEU A 45 1.63 9.32 11.00
N LYS A 46 0.90 9.98 11.89
CA LYS A 46 1.26 11.32 12.36
C LYS A 46 2.57 11.30 13.13
N ALA A 47 2.77 10.35 14.04
CA ALA A 47 4.02 10.20 14.78
C ALA A 47 5.21 9.89 13.86
N LEU A 48 5.03 9.04 12.84
CA LEU A 48 6.03 8.75 11.81
C LEU A 48 6.39 10.00 11.02
N LYS A 49 5.39 10.75 10.57
CA LYS A 49 5.61 12.00 9.86
C LYS A 49 6.40 13.00 10.70
N ASP A 50 6.02 13.21 11.95
CA ASP A 50 6.71 14.14 12.86
C ASP A 50 8.16 13.68 13.11
N LYS A 51 8.39 12.35 13.25
CA LYS A 51 9.72 11.77 13.46
C LYS A 51 10.65 11.95 12.25
N TYR A 52 10.13 11.78 11.03
CA TYR A 52 10.92 11.75 9.80
C TYR A 52 10.83 13.02 8.94
N THR A 53 10.14 14.06 9.41
CA THR A 53 10.13 15.37 8.74
C THR A 53 11.53 15.99 8.66
N ASP A 54 12.32 15.84 9.73
CA ASP A 54 13.72 16.30 9.79
C ASP A 54 14.63 15.08 9.83
N LEU A 55 15.06 14.59 8.66
CA LEU A 55 16.00 13.49 8.53
C LEU A 55 17.40 13.94 8.91
N THR A 56 18.07 13.09 9.73
CA THR A 56 19.47 13.20 10.04
C THR A 56 20.16 11.87 9.79
N VAL A 57 21.47 11.88 9.49
CA VAL A 57 22.25 10.65 9.26
C VAL A 57 22.10 9.67 10.43
N GLU A 58 22.12 10.17 11.66
CA GLU A 58 21.95 9.35 12.86
C GLU A 58 20.59 8.65 12.90
N LYS A 59 19.50 9.35 12.48
CA LYS A 59 18.17 8.75 12.39
C LYS A 59 18.10 7.66 11.34
N VAL A 60 18.75 7.86 10.18
CA VAL A 60 18.79 6.88 9.09
C VAL A 60 19.57 5.63 9.49
N GLU A 61 20.76 5.79 10.09
CA GLU A 61 21.61 4.68 10.50
C GLU A 61 21.00 3.80 11.59
N ASN A 62 20.26 4.39 12.54
CA ASN A 62 19.70 3.69 13.69
C ASN A 62 18.24 3.26 13.54
N ALA A 63 17.57 3.65 12.45
CA ALA A 63 16.17 3.29 12.23
C ALA A 63 16.03 1.84 11.73
N ASP A 64 14.91 1.23 12.08
CA ASP A 64 14.43 0.02 11.42
C ASP A 64 14.15 0.34 9.94
N PRO A 65 14.60 -0.48 8.98
CA PRO A 65 14.45 -0.20 7.55
C PRO A 65 13.00 -0.02 7.11
N GLU A 66 12.09 -0.82 7.64
CA GLU A 66 10.67 -0.74 7.31
C GLU A 66 10.03 0.54 7.87
N GLU A 67 10.29 0.86 9.13
CA GLU A 67 9.81 2.08 9.75
C GLU A 67 10.37 3.33 9.06
N LEU A 68 11.65 3.30 8.67
CA LEU A 68 12.30 4.39 7.96
C LEU A 68 11.64 4.65 6.61
N LEU A 69 11.45 3.60 5.81
CA LEU A 69 10.80 3.69 4.50
C LEU A 69 9.36 4.22 4.64
N GLU A 70 8.55 3.62 5.53
CA GLU A 70 7.18 4.05 5.81
C GLU A 70 7.13 5.52 6.27
N GLY A 71 8.05 5.92 7.15
CA GLY A 71 8.12 7.29 7.69
C GLY A 71 8.46 8.32 6.63
N VAL A 72 9.47 8.06 5.81
CA VAL A 72 9.86 8.96 4.71
C VAL A 72 8.74 9.07 3.69
N CYS A 73 8.13 7.94 3.29
CA CYS A 73 7.01 7.95 2.34
C CYS A 73 5.76 8.64 2.91
N THR A 74 5.51 8.54 4.23
CA THR A 74 4.43 9.31 4.89
C THR A 74 4.66 10.82 4.78
N VAL A 75 5.91 11.28 4.88
CA VAL A 75 6.26 12.71 4.68
C VAL A 75 6.03 13.14 3.23
N LEU A 76 6.46 12.32 2.25
CA LEU A 76 6.28 12.60 0.83
C LEU A 76 4.78 12.59 0.45
N GLN A 77 4.03 11.59 0.89
CA GLN A 77 2.58 11.51 0.68
C GLN A 77 1.86 12.73 1.24
N ALA A 78 2.24 13.20 2.42
CA ALA A 78 1.63 14.39 3.01
C ALA A 78 1.94 15.69 2.25
N LYS A 79 2.95 15.74 1.37
CA LYS A 79 3.16 16.85 0.43
C LYS A 79 2.21 16.74 -0.74
N ILE A 80 2.10 15.54 -1.33
CA ILE A 80 1.15 15.23 -2.42
C ILE A 80 -0.29 15.56 -1.99
N ASP A 81 -0.72 15.09 -0.83
CA ASP A 81 -2.08 15.29 -0.30
C ASP A 81 -2.44 16.76 -0.04
N LYS A 82 -1.44 17.63 0.12
CA LYS A 82 -1.64 19.07 0.32
C LYS A 82 -1.61 19.87 -0.96
N SER A 83 -1.15 19.27 -2.05
CA SER A 83 -1.05 19.91 -3.34
C SER A 83 -2.42 19.93 -4.04
N ASP A 84 -2.72 21.01 -4.74
CA ASP A 84 -3.86 21.09 -5.64
C ASP A 84 -3.66 20.26 -6.93
N ASP A 85 -2.40 19.89 -7.23
CA ASP A 85 -1.99 19.07 -8.37
C ASP A 85 -1.01 18.00 -7.89
N PRO A 86 -1.51 16.79 -7.52
CA PRO A 86 -0.70 15.68 -7.03
C PRO A 86 0.39 15.22 -8.01
N ASP A 87 0.08 15.21 -9.30
CA ASP A 87 1.03 14.75 -10.33
C ASP A 87 2.19 15.74 -10.48
N ALA A 88 1.91 17.03 -10.46
CA ALA A 88 2.94 18.07 -10.49
C ALA A 88 3.81 18.04 -9.21
N GLU A 89 3.23 17.76 -8.06
CA GLU A 89 4.00 17.64 -6.81
C GLU A 89 4.91 16.40 -6.83
N PHE A 90 4.42 15.25 -7.30
CA PHE A 90 5.26 14.06 -7.48
C PHE A 90 6.38 14.33 -8.50
N ALA A 91 6.08 14.98 -9.62
CA ALA A 91 7.08 15.33 -10.64
C ALA A 91 8.17 16.26 -10.09
N ALA A 92 7.86 17.11 -9.10
CA ALA A 92 8.80 18.02 -8.45
C ALA A 92 9.76 17.34 -7.44
N PHE A 93 9.51 16.09 -7.05
CA PHE A 93 10.42 15.32 -6.22
C PHE A 93 11.74 15.06 -6.95
N ASN A 94 12.85 15.00 -6.21
CA ASN A 94 14.11 14.54 -6.79
C ASN A 94 14.06 13.03 -7.10
N GLU A 95 15.03 12.54 -7.85
CA GLU A 95 15.03 11.15 -8.34
C GLU A 95 15.05 10.11 -7.19
N ASP A 96 15.80 10.39 -6.10
CA ASP A 96 15.84 9.51 -4.93
C ASP A 96 14.49 9.47 -4.21
N GLN A 97 13.83 10.61 -4.07
CA GLN A 97 12.49 10.70 -3.47
C GLN A 97 11.44 9.95 -4.29
N LYS A 98 11.48 10.08 -5.63
CA LYS A 98 10.60 9.31 -6.52
C LYS A 98 10.86 7.83 -6.40
N THR A 99 12.13 7.42 -6.46
CA THR A 99 12.53 6.01 -6.36
C THR A 99 12.07 5.38 -5.04
N ILE A 100 12.28 6.08 -3.92
CA ILE A 100 11.85 5.59 -2.60
C ILE A 100 10.33 5.50 -2.48
N TYR A 101 9.62 6.48 -3.01
CA TYR A 101 8.16 6.50 -3.00
C TYR A 101 7.58 5.34 -3.81
N VAL A 102 8.09 5.13 -5.04
CA VAL A 102 7.68 4.03 -5.92
C VAL A 102 8.02 2.67 -5.31
N LEU A 103 9.20 2.55 -4.70
CA LEU A 103 9.60 1.32 -4.00
C LEU A 103 8.68 1.00 -2.82
N HIS A 104 8.25 2.00 -2.07
CA HIS A 104 7.28 1.81 -0.99
C HIS A 104 5.91 1.35 -1.52
N CYS A 105 5.41 1.97 -2.60
CA CYS A 105 4.17 1.54 -3.25
C CYS A 105 4.28 0.07 -3.68
N PHE A 106 5.36 -0.30 -4.37
CA PHE A 106 5.59 -1.68 -4.79
C PHE A 106 5.61 -2.66 -3.62
N ILE A 107 6.38 -2.39 -2.57
CA ILE A 107 6.46 -3.28 -1.38
C ILE A 107 5.09 -3.44 -0.70
N SER A 108 4.30 -2.37 -0.67
CA SER A 108 2.98 -2.36 0.00
C SER A 108 1.91 -3.12 -0.79
N GLU A 109 2.02 -3.16 -2.11
CA GLU A 109 1.01 -3.71 -3.02
C GLU A 109 1.39 -5.07 -3.60
N TYR A 110 2.66 -5.50 -3.48
CA TYR A 110 3.11 -6.76 -4.05
C TYR A 110 2.33 -7.96 -3.49
N ASN A 111 1.69 -8.69 -4.38
CA ASN A 111 0.78 -9.81 -4.09
C ASN A 111 1.14 -11.10 -4.86
N SER A 112 2.44 -11.36 -5.08
CA SER A 112 2.98 -12.48 -5.86
C SER A 112 2.87 -12.35 -7.38
N GLU A 113 2.47 -11.18 -7.90
CA GLU A 113 2.48 -10.86 -9.33
C GLU A 113 3.25 -9.54 -9.57
N LEU A 114 4.47 -9.63 -10.10
CA LEU A 114 5.28 -8.46 -10.43
C LEU A 114 4.62 -7.58 -11.49
N SER A 115 4.02 -8.23 -12.48
CA SER A 115 3.36 -7.59 -13.61
C SER A 115 2.15 -6.73 -13.22
N SER A 116 1.47 -7.02 -12.10
CA SER A 116 0.33 -6.21 -11.67
C SER A 116 0.75 -4.77 -11.39
N PHE A 117 1.92 -4.55 -10.80
CA PHE A 117 2.44 -3.22 -10.56
C PHE A 117 2.65 -2.43 -11.86
N PHE A 118 3.21 -3.07 -12.90
CA PHE A 118 3.44 -2.40 -14.18
C PHE A 118 2.17 -2.19 -15.00
N SER A 119 1.11 -2.96 -14.75
CA SER A 119 -0.20 -2.74 -15.36
C SER A 119 -0.98 -1.59 -14.73
N ASP A 120 -0.77 -1.34 -13.45
CA ASP A 120 -1.54 -0.38 -12.65
C ASP A 120 -0.93 1.03 -12.68
N TYR A 121 0.37 1.14 -13.02
CA TYR A 121 1.11 2.39 -13.00
C TYR A 121 1.70 2.75 -14.36
N THR A 122 1.80 4.06 -14.64
CA THR A 122 2.43 4.56 -15.87
C THR A 122 3.91 4.21 -15.95
N SER A 123 4.46 4.14 -17.16
CA SER A 123 5.88 3.85 -17.39
C SER A 123 6.80 4.88 -16.70
N ASP A 124 6.40 6.15 -16.64
CA ASP A 124 7.16 7.19 -15.94
C ASP A 124 7.25 6.92 -14.43
N PHE A 125 6.16 6.46 -13.81
CA PHE A 125 6.13 6.12 -12.40
C PHE A 125 6.87 4.81 -12.14
N SER A 126 6.49 3.72 -12.82
CA SER A 126 7.05 2.39 -12.59
C SER A 126 8.52 2.24 -12.98
N GLY A 127 9.03 3.13 -13.85
CA GLY A 127 10.45 3.19 -14.22
C GLY A 127 11.39 3.42 -13.03
N HIS A 128 10.93 4.10 -11.99
CA HIS A 128 11.72 4.27 -10.75
C HIS A 128 11.92 2.96 -9.97
N LEU A 129 11.04 1.95 -10.16
CA LEU A 129 11.27 0.61 -9.60
C LEU A 129 12.47 -0.08 -10.28
N VAL A 130 12.69 0.16 -11.59
CA VAL A 130 13.88 -0.32 -12.29
C VAL A 130 15.15 0.28 -11.69
N VAL A 131 15.12 1.58 -11.35
CA VAL A 131 16.24 2.25 -10.68
C VAL A 131 16.52 1.62 -9.32
N ALA A 132 15.50 1.38 -8.50
CA ALA A 132 15.65 0.70 -7.22
C ALA A 132 16.24 -0.73 -7.38
N ALA A 133 15.84 -1.43 -8.43
CA ALA A 133 16.29 -2.80 -8.69
C ALA A 133 17.78 -2.93 -9.01
N PHE A 134 18.47 -1.86 -9.45
CA PHE A 134 19.93 -1.89 -9.62
C PHE A 134 20.67 -2.18 -8.31
N LEU A 135 20.09 -1.85 -7.16
CA LEU A 135 20.68 -2.14 -5.85
C LEU A 135 20.40 -3.59 -5.39
N VAL A 136 19.52 -4.31 -6.09
CA VAL A 136 19.23 -5.72 -5.85
C VAL A 136 19.44 -6.50 -7.15
N PRO A 137 20.69 -6.82 -7.52
CA PRO A 137 21.03 -7.34 -8.85
C PRO A 137 20.25 -8.57 -9.28
N GLU A 138 19.79 -9.39 -8.37
CA GLU A 138 18.98 -10.57 -8.65
C GLU A 138 17.53 -10.24 -9.06
N TYR A 139 17.01 -9.05 -8.70
CA TYR A 139 15.67 -8.60 -9.08
C TYR A 139 15.66 -7.82 -10.39
N HIS A 140 16.77 -7.15 -10.70
CA HIS A 140 16.88 -6.26 -11.85
C HIS A 140 16.49 -6.91 -13.18
N PRO A 141 16.89 -8.16 -13.53
CA PRO A 141 16.49 -8.76 -14.79
C PRO A 141 14.97 -8.92 -14.94
N PHE A 142 14.30 -9.32 -13.87
CA PHE A 142 12.83 -9.54 -13.87
C PHE A 142 12.08 -8.22 -13.97
N ILE A 143 12.44 -7.26 -13.13
CA ILE A 143 11.82 -5.94 -13.11
C ILE A 143 12.02 -5.20 -14.42
N SER A 144 13.24 -5.27 -15.00
CA SER A 144 13.52 -4.67 -16.32
C SER A 144 12.76 -5.37 -17.45
N THR A 145 12.55 -6.68 -17.37
CA THR A 145 11.77 -7.43 -18.37
C THR A 145 10.30 -7.02 -18.33
N GLU A 146 9.68 -6.98 -17.13
CA GLU A 146 8.29 -6.55 -17.00
C GLU A 146 8.12 -5.10 -17.43
N PHE A 147 8.98 -4.20 -16.97
CA PHE A 147 8.97 -2.80 -17.41
C PHE A 147 9.03 -2.68 -18.93
N GLY A 148 9.93 -3.43 -19.59
CA GLY A 148 10.05 -3.44 -21.05
C GLY A 148 8.78 -3.93 -21.73
N LEU A 149 8.16 -5.03 -21.26
CA LEU A 149 6.92 -5.57 -21.83
C LEU A 149 5.77 -4.55 -21.81
N TYR A 150 5.59 -3.85 -20.70
CA TYR A 150 4.53 -2.86 -20.57
C TYR A 150 4.84 -1.58 -21.34
N SER A 151 6.06 -1.05 -21.24
CA SER A 151 6.49 0.14 -21.97
C SER A 151 6.44 -0.04 -23.50
N ASP A 152 6.83 -1.21 -24.00
CA ASP A 152 6.78 -1.54 -25.42
C ASP A 152 5.32 -1.71 -25.89
N SER A 153 4.47 -2.31 -25.06
CA SER A 153 3.03 -2.45 -25.34
C SER A 153 2.34 -1.10 -25.43
N ASP A 154 2.68 -0.15 -24.57
CA ASP A 154 2.19 1.23 -24.63
C ASP A 154 2.58 1.92 -25.93
N CYS A 155 3.72 1.53 -26.52
CA CYS A 155 4.17 1.98 -27.84
C CYS A 155 3.55 1.17 -29.01
N GLY A 156 2.66 0.21 -28.73
CA GLY A 156 1.94 -0.58 -29.74
C GLY A 156 2.64 -1.88 -30.16
N ALA A 157 3.67 -2.33 -29.44
CA ALA A 157 4.27 -3.64 -29.65
C ALA A 157 3.34 -4.77 -29.17
N PRO A 158 3.42 -5.98 -29.76
CA PRO A 158 2.66 -7.13 -29.28
C PRO A 158 3.07 -7.51 -27.86
N PHE A 159 2.09 -7.69 -26.97
CA PHE A 159 2.34 -8.09 -25.59
C PHE A 159 2.63 -9.60 -25.49
N ASP A 160 3.79 -9.95 -24.96
CA ASP A 160 4.21 -11.34 -24.74
C ASP A 160 3.73 -11.86 -23.37
N LYS A 161 2.55 -12.47 -23.40
CA LYS A 161 1.94 -13.03 -22.19
C LYS A 161 2.73 -14.21 -21.61
N GLU A 162 3.37 -15.04 -22.44
CA GLU A 162 4.13 -16.19 -21.96
C GLU A 162 5.38 -15.75 -21.19
N LEU A 163 6.07 -14.74 -21.72
CA LEU A 163 7.22 -14.13 -21.05
C LEU A 163 6.80 -13.49 -19.71
N LYS A 164 5.69 -12.74 -19.68
CA LYS A 164 5.12 -12.17 -18.46
C LYS A 164 4.86 -13.24 -17.40
N ASP A 165 4.06 -14.28 -17.73
CA ASP A 165 3.68 -15.32 -16.78
C ASP A 165 4.91 -16.07 -16.22
N LYS A 166 5.95 -16.25 -17.05
CA LYS A 166 7.22 -16.84 -16.63
C LYS A 166 7.99 -15.92 -15.69
N THR A 167 8.08 -14.64 -16.02
CA THR A 167 8.81 -13.64 -15.21
C THR A 167 8.18 -13.50 -13.83
N ASP A 168 6.84 -13.39 -13.75
CA ASP A 168 6.11 -13.37 -12.49
C ASP A 168 6.42 -14.60 -11.61
N ALA A 169 6.31 -15.80 -12.20
CA ALA A 169 6.52 -17.05 -11.48
C ALA A 169 7.97 -17.26 -11.00
N GLU A 170 8.95 -16.73 -11.72
CA GLU A 170 10.36 -16.80 -11.33
C GLU A 170 10.72 -15.74 -10.30
N PHE A 171 10.18 -14.52 -10.43
CA PHE A 171 10.39 -13.45 -9.47
C PHE A 171 9.78 -13.77 -8.10
N ASP A 172 8.56 -14.30 -8.05
CA ASP A 172 7.90 -14.67 -6.79
C ASP A 172 8.71 -15.66 -5.96
N LYS A 173 9.46 -16.55 -6.60
CA LYS A 173 10.33 -17.54 -5.92
C LYS A 173 11.53 -16.92 -5.20
N ILE A 174 12.00 -15.77 -5.66
CA ILE A 174 13.21 -15.11 -5.14
C ILE A 174 12.92 -13.85 -4.36
N TYR A 175 11.68 -13.33 -4.46
CA TYR A 175 11.29 -12.09 -3.81
C TYR A 175 11.42 -12.19 -2.29
N SER A 176 12.02 -11.17 -1.70
CA SER A 176 12.06 -10.92 -0.27
C SER A 176 11.98 -9.42 -0.06
N LYS A 177 11.01 -9.01 0.75
CA LYS A 177 10.79 -7.61 1.13
C LYS A 177 12.06 -6.99 1.75
N GLU A 178 12.78 -7.76 2.56
CA GLU A 178 13.95 -7.31 3.32
C GLU A 178 15.06 -6.80 2.41
N LYS A 179 15.25 -7.40 1.22
CA LYS A 179 16.28 -6.97 0.27
C LYS A 179 15.99 -5.57 -0.26
N PHE A 180 14.74 -5.26 -0.55
CA PHE A 180 14.35 -3.91 -0.95
C PHE A 180 14.37 -2.92 0.20
N LEU A 181 14.05 -3.34 1.41
CA LEU A 181 14.15 -2.48 2.60
C LEU A 181 15.61 -2.06 2.88
N GLU A 182 16.56 -2.97 2.72
CA GLU A 182 17.99 -2.63 2.84
C GLU A 182 18.45 -1.71 1.68
N ALA A 183 18.00 -1.98 0.45
CA ALA A 183 18.30 -1.12 -0.70
C ALA A 183 17.74 0.31 -0.53
N ALA A 184 16.56 0.44 0.07
CA ALA A 184 15.90 1.73 0.30
C ALA A 184 16.77 2.72 1.08
N LYS A 185 17.59 2.25 2.04
CA LYS A 185 18.50 3.10 2.82
C LYS A 185 19.49 3.88 1.97
N THR A 186 19.79 3.41 0.77
CA THR A 186 20.74 4.08 -0.13
C THR A 186 20.17 5.35 -0.75
N PHE A 187 18.84 5.46 -0.83
CA PHE A 187 18.14 6.61 -1.41
C PHE A 187 17.67 7.63 -0.33
N ILE A 188 17.82 7.32 0.94
CA ILE A 188 17.45 8.17 2.07
C ILE A 188 18.66 8.91 2.62
#